data_8ce60a36689c795b8bd0db650a1394ba
#
_entry.id   8ce60a36689c795b8bd0db650a1394ba
#
_cell.length_a   1.000
_cell.length_b   1.000
_cell.length_c   1.000
_cell.angle_alpha   90.00
_cell.angle_beta   90.00
_cell.angle_gamma   90.00
#
_symmetry.space_group_name_H-M   'P 1'
#
loop_
_entity.id
_entity.type
_entity.pdbx_description
1 polymer ?
#
loop_
_entity_poly.entity_id
_entity_poly.type
_entity_poly.pdbx_seq_one_letter_code
_entity_poly.pdbx_strand_id
1 'polypeptide(L)'
;MKKLMKGNEAIAEAAVLGGCRAFFGYPITPQNEIPEYLSKRLPEVGGCFIQAESEVSAINMVYGAAGSGARAMTSSSSPGISLKQEGISYICGAELPCVIVNMVRGGPGLGGIQPAQSDYFQTVKGGGHGDYHMLVYGPGSVQEAVDIMYDAFDKADEYRMPVMILGDGMIGQIMEAVELPEMKDPATFPKKEWATDGTGIGANRRIVNSLYIEPDVLEAVNHRLFDRYATLAEKETRYEAYKVEDAEIVIVAYGTVARICKSAINMLRDKGYKVGMIRPITLFPFPTKAIEAVASQECVKEFISVELSMGQMIEDVKLAVNGKKPVSFYGRTGGNVMSPEDVAEFIIAKENK
;
A
#
# COMPACT_ATOMS: atom_id res chain seq x y z
N MET A 1 21.63 -15.04 0.95
CA MET A 1 22.60 -14.36 0.05
C MET A 1 21.89 -13.21 -0.63
N LYS A 2 22.46 -12.00 -0.57
CA LYS A 2 21.84 -10.83 -1.22
C LYS A 2 21.94 -10.93 -2.74
N LYS A 3 20.82 -10.61 -3.42
CA LYS A 3 20.71 -10.57 -4.86
C LYS A 3 20.37 -9.13 -5.29
N LEU A 4 21.08 -8.61 -6.29
CA LEU A 4 20.77 -7.30 -6.87
C LEU A 4 19.56 -7.43 -7.78
N MET A 5 18.48 -6.70 -7.47
CA MET A 5 17.21 -6.78 -8.20
C MET A 5 16.59 -5.38 -8.35
N LYS A 6 15.84 -5.18 -9.45
CA LYS A 6 14.91 -4.05 -9.55
C LYS A 6 13.76 -4.23 -8.57
N GLY A 7 13.20 -3.13 -8.06
CA GLY A 7 12.08 -3.19 -7.12
C GLY A 7 10.88 -3.97 -7.66
N ASN A 8 10.47 -3.71 -8.90
CA ASN A 8 9.36 -4.44 -9.53
C ASN A 8 9.62 -5.96 -9.60
N GLU A 9 10.84 -6.37 -9.98
CA GLU A 9 11.22 -7.79 -10.04
C GLU A 9 11.28 -8.43 -8.65
N ALA A 10 11.79 -7.69 -7.68
CA ALA A 10 11.89 -8.16 -6.29
C ALA A 10 10.50 -8.36 -5.66
N ILE A 11 9.56 -7.45 -5.90
CA ILE A 11 8.16 -7.57 -5.50
C ILE A 11 7.50 -8.78 -6.16
N ALA A 12 7.75 -8.98 -7.46
CA ALA A 12 7.20 -10.12 -8.19
C ALA A 12 7.72 -11.47 -7.65
N GLU A 13 9.02 -11.59 -7.38
CA GLU A 13 9.57 -12.83 -6.79
C GLU A 13 9.06 -13.03 -5.36
N ALA A 14 9.03 -11.97 -4.54
CA ALA A 14 8.48 -12.04 -3.18
C ALA A 14 7.02 -12.50 -3.17
N ALA A 15 6.21 -12.09 -4.15
CA ALA A 15 4.84 -12.57 -4.31
C ALA A 15 4.79 -14.09 -4.54
N VAL A 16 5.63 -14.62 -5.44
CA VAL A 16 5.71 -16.08 -5.69
C VAL A 16 6.16 -16.83 -4.45
N LEU A 17 7.19 -16.32 -3.76
CA LEU A 17 7.70 -16.90 -2.53
C LEU A 17 6.67 -16.83 -1.39
N GLY A 18 5.87 -15.78 -1.33
CA GLY A 18 4.74 -15.59 -0.38
C GLY A 18 3.51 -16.44 -0.70
N GLY A 19 3.53 -17.17 -1.82
CA GLY A 19 2.47 -18.13 -2.16
C GLY A 19 1.50 -17.68 -3.26
N CYS A 20 1.78 -16.59 -4.00
CA CYS A 20 1.01 -16.25 -5.19
C CYS A 20 1.01 -17.41 -6.20
N ARG A 21 -0.17 -17.78 -6.68
CA ARG A 21 -0.33 -18.82 -7.72
C ARG A 21 -1.22 -18.39 -8.88
N ALA A 22 -1.79 -17.18 -8.81
CA ALA A 22 -2.60 -16.65 -9.90
C ALA A 22 -2.34 -15.14 -10.05
N PHE A 23 -1.95 -14.73 -11.25
CA PHE A 23 -1.76 -13.33 -11.62
C PHE A 23 -2.59 -12.99 -12.86
N PHE A 24 -3.31 -11.88 -12.76
CA PHE A 24 -4.08 -11.32 -13.86
C PHE A 24 -3.78 -9.84 -13.96
N GLY A 25 -3.28 -9.38 -15.10
CA GLY A 25 -2.86 -7.99 -15.26
C GLY A 25 -2.93 -7.50 -16.69
N TYR A 26 -2.73 -6.20 -16.82
CA TYR A 26 -2.60 -5.50 -18.10
C TYR A 26 -1.33 -4.62 -18.04
N PRO A 27 -0.50 -4.58 -19.08
CA PRO A 27 0.75 -3.84 -19.05
C PRO A 27 0.50 -2.33 -18.98
N ILE A 28 1.20 -1.67 -18.05
CA ILE A 28 1.18 -0.22 -17.88
C ILE A 28 2.47 0.22 -17.17
N THR A 29 3.12 1.29 -17.68
CA THR A 29 4.30 1.90 -17.06
C THR A 29 3.91 2.65 -15.77
N PRO A 30 4.67 2.55 -14.65
CA PRO A 30 6.03 2.00 -14.55
C PRO A 30 6.12 0.59 -13.90
N GLN A 31 5.12 -0.26 -13.98
CA GLN A 31 5.09 -1.56 -13.31
C GLN A 31 5.35 -2.77 -14.24
N ASN A 32 5.73 -2.56 -15.48
CA ASN A 32 5.78 -3.62 -16.51
C ASN A 32 6.66 -4.82 -16.14
N GLU A 33 7.73 -4.63 -15.39
CA GLU A 33 8.61 -5.72 -14.97
C GLU A 33 7.91 -6.72 -14.03
N ILE A 34 6.81 -6.31 -13.34
CA ILE A 34 6.03 -7.24 -12.49
C ILE A 34 5.37 -8.32 -13.35
N PRO A 35 4.50 -8.00 -14.35
CA PRO A 35 3.93 -9.02 -15.20
C PRO A 35 4.97 -9.75 -16.07
N GLU A 36 6.02 -9.07 -16.54
CA GLU A 36 7.11 -9.70 -17.28
C GLU A 36 7.79 -10.80 -16.45
N TYR A 37 8.15 -10.51 -15.21
CA TYR A 37 8.76 -11.48 -14.29
C TYR A 37 7.81 -12.65 -14.00
N LEU A 38 6.56 -12.33 -13.66
CA LEU A 38 5.55 -13.34 -13.29
C LEU A 38 5.14 -14.23 -14.47
N SER A 39 5.18 -13.73 -15.70
CA SER A 39 4.87 -14.52 -16.92
C SER A 39 5.78 -15.74 -17.07
N LYS A 40 7.03 -15.61 -16.65
CA LYS A 40 7.99 -16.70 -16.61
C LYS A 40 7.89 -17.50 -15.30
N ARG A 41 7.83 -16.81 -14.17
CA ARG A 41 8.05 -17.42 -12.86
C ARG A 41 6.86 -18.23 -12.35
N LEU A 42 5.61 -17.78 -12.61
CA LEU A 42 4.41 -18.50 -12.14
C LEU A 42 4.26 -19.90 -12.76
N PRO A 43 4.44 -20.09 -14.09
CA PRO A 43 4.42 -21.44 -14.67
C PRO A 43 5.45 -22.40 -14.05
N GLU A 44 6.63 -21.92 -13.67
CA GLU A 44 7.67 -22.74 -13.03
C GLU A 44 7.25 -23.33 -11.68
N VAL A 45 6.29 -22.68 -10.99
CA VAL A 45 5.76 -23.12 -9.69
C VAL A 45 4.33 -23.67 -9.78
N GLY A 46 3.86 -24.00 -10.99
CA GLY A 46 2.51 -24.52 -11.22
C GLY A 46 1.40 -23.48 -11.04
N GLY A 47 1.73 -22.20 -11.13
CA GLY A 47 0.80 -21.08 -11.08
C GLY A 47 0.25 -20.69 -12.46
N CYS A 48 -0.73 -19.79 -12.45
CA CYS A 48 -1.39 -19.24 -13.63
C CYS A 48 -1.01 -17.78 -13.83
N PHE A 49 -0.61 -17.44 -15.05
CA PHE A 49 -0.39 -16.06 -15.50
C PHE A 49 -1.29 -15.78 -16.70
N ILE A 50 -2.07 -14.69 -16.64
CA ILE A 50 -2.88 -14.24 -17.78
C ILE A 50 -2.70 -12.73 -17.96
N GLN A 51 -2.31 -12.32 -19.15
CA GLN A 51 -2.46 -10.94 -19.59
C GLN A 51 -3.89 -10.76 -20.11
N ALA A 52 -4.69 -9.99 -19.37
CA ALA A 52 -6.06 -9.65 -19.76
C ALA A 52 -6.08 -8.60 -20.89
N GLU A 53 -7.22 -8.40 -21.52
CA GLU A 53 -7.37 -7.37 -22.54
C GLU A 53 -7.55 -5.96 -21.96
N SER A 54 -7.82 -5.86 -20.66
CA SER A 54 -7.99 -4.58 -19.93
C SER A 54 -7.82 -4.76 -18.43
N GLU A 55 -7.67 -3.67 -17.71
CA GLU A 55 -7.62 -3.66 -16.25
C GLU A 55 -8.95 -4.09 -15.63
N VAL A 56 -10.08 -3.77 -16.27
CA VAL A 56 -11.43 -4.20 -15.85
C VAL A 56 -11.54 -5.72 -15.91
N SER A 57 -11.09 -6.32 -17.00
CA SER A 57 -11.04 -7.77 -17.14
C SER A 57 -10.12 -8.42 -16.12
N ALA A 58 -8.93 -7.85 -15.93
CA ALA A 58 -7.94 -8.35 -14.96
C ALA A 58 -8.49 -8.43 -13.54
N ILE A 59 -9.15 -7.37 -13.06
CA ILE A 59 -9.70 -7.37 -11.68
C ILE A 59 -10.85 -8.35 -11.52
N ASN A 60 -11.68 -8.56 -12.55
CA ASN A 60 -12.74 -9.56 -12.53
C ASN A 60 -12.19 -11.00 -12.52
N MET A 61 -11.06 -11.24 -13.21
CA MET A 61 -10.34 -12.53 -13.13
C MET A 61 -9.78 -12.75 -11.72
N VAL A 62 -9.23 -11.70 -11.07
CA VAL A 62 -8.80 -11.77 -9.66
C VAL A 62 -9.96 -12.12 -8.75
N TYR A 63 -11.13 -11.48 -8.93
CA TYR A 63 -12.35 -11.80 -8.17
C TYR A 63 -12.70 -13.28 -8.27
N GLY A 64 -12.75 -13.84 -9.48
CA GLY A 64 -13.07 -15.25 -9.71
C GLY A 64 -12.03 -16.20 -9.08
N ALA A 65 -10.74 -15.93 -9.28
CA ALA A 65 -9.67 -16.74 -8.73
C ALA A 65 -9.61 -16.68 -7.19
N ALA A 66 -9.75 -15.50 -6.61
CA ALA A 66 -9.83 -15.34 -5.15
C ALA A 66 -11.07 -16.06 -4.59
N GLY A 67 -12.23 -15.95 -5.27
CA GLY A 67 -13.45 -16.66 -4.92
C GLY A 67 -13.33 -18.18 -4.93
N SER A 68 -12.48 -18.73 -5.80
CA SER A 68 -12.14 -20.16 -5.83
C SER A 68 -11.12 -20.58 -4.76
N GLY A 69 -10.58 -19.64 -3.98
CA GLY A 69 -9.63 -19.89 -2.91
C GLY A 69 -8.16 -19.72 -3.30
N ALA A 70 -7.86 -19.37 -4.54
CA ALA A 70 -6.48 -19.13 -4.97
C ALA A 70 -5.88 -17.88 -4.29
N ARG A 71 -4.57 -17.89 -4.02
CA ARG A 71 -3.81 -16.68 -3.72
C ARG A 71 -3.56 -15.92 -5.02
N ALA A 72 -4.43 -14.96 -5.29
CA ALA A 72 -4.44 -14.18 -6.52
C ALA A 72 -3.92 -12.77 -6.32
N MET A 73 -3.27 -12.22 -7.33
CA MET A 73 -2.84 -10.82 -7.35
C MET A 73 -3.05 -10.17 -8.72
N THR A 74 -3.04 -8.85 -8.68
CA THR A 74 -2.89 -7.98 -9.84
C THR A 74 -1.93 -6.85 -9.54
N SER A 75 -1.35 -6.28 -10.58
CA SER A 75 -0.58 -5.04 -10.48
C SER A 75 -1.06 -4.04 -11.54
N SER A 76 -0.87 -2.77 -11.27
CA SER A 76 -1.17 -1.69 -12.22
C SER A 76 -0.46 -0.39 -11.80
N SER A 77 -0.81 0.69 -12.46
CA SER A 77 -0.41 2.06 -12.14
C SER A 77 -1.62 2.96 -12.25
N SER A 78 -1.72 3.92 -11.40
CA SER A 78 -2.72 5.01 -11.30
C SER A 78 -3.96 4.95 -12.23
N PRO A 79 -3.89 5.22 -13.57
CA PRO A 79 -5.07 5.13 -14.43
C PRO A 79 -5.66 3.71 -14.49
N GLY A 80 -4.81 2.69 -14.49
CA GLY A 80 -5.27 1.30 -14.49
C GLY A 80 -5.90 0.88 -13.16
N ILE A 81 -5.43 1.41 -12.03
CA ILE A 81 -6.11 1.23 -10.74
C ILE A 81 -7.47 1.92 -10.74
N SER A 82 -7.60 3.10 -11.38
CA SER A 82 -8.91 3.76 -11.55
C SER A 82 -9.93 2.86 -12.26
N LEU A 83 -9.50 2.14 -13.31
CA LEU A 83 -10.35 1.18 -14.01
C LEU A 83 -10.71 -0.06 -13.18
N LYS A 84 -9.93 -0.39 -12.17
CA LYS A 84 -10.16 -1.55 -11.29
C LYS A 84 -11.08 -1.25 -10.09
N GLN A 85 -11.44 0.01 -9.84
CA GLN A 85 -12.07 0.42 -8.58
C GLN A 85 -13.43 -0.27 -8.32
N GLU A 86 -14.26 -0.46 -9.32
CA GLU A 86 -15.52 -1.22 -9.17
C GLU A 86 -15.23 -2.66 -8.70
N GLY A 87 -14.30 -3.34 -9.39
CA GLY A 87 -13.93 -4.71 -9.02
C GLY A 87 -13.29 -4.81 -7.64
N ILE A 88 -12.51 -3.82 -7.21
CA ILE A 88 -11.94 -3.73 -5.85
C ILE A 88 -13.06 -3.61 -4.82
N SER A 89 -14.08 -2.75 -5.07
CA SER A 89 -15.25 -2.64 -4.20
C SER A 89 -15.98 -3.98 -4.08
N TYR A 90 -16.18 -4.69 -5.19
CA TYR A 90 -16.82 -6.02 -5.19
C TYR A 90 -16.01 -7.06 -4.42
N ILE A 91 -14.69 -7.06 -4.56
CA ILE A 91 -13.79 -7.96 -3.83
C ILE A 91 -13.88 -7.70 -2.32
N CYS A 92 -13.91 -6.43 -1.90
CA CYS A 92 -14.09 -6.05 -0.49
C CYS A 92 -15.47 -6.50 0.03
N GLY A 93 -16.53 -6.21 -0.72
CA GLY A 93 -17.91 -6.59 -0.34
C GLY A 93 -18.15 -8.09 -0.30
N ALA A 94 -17.43 -8.87 -1.12
CA ALA A 94 -17.45 -10.33 -1.10
C ALA A 94 -16.47 -10.95 -0.08
N GLU A 95 -15.72 -10.12 0.65
CA GLU A 95 -14.72 -10.53 1.65
C GLU A 95 -13.68 -11.50 1.07
N LEU A 96 -13.13 -11.16 -0.10
CA LEU A 96 -12.16 -11.98 -0.80
C LEU A 96 -10.72 -11.51 -0.57
N PRO A 97 -9.80 -12.43 -0.23
CA PRO A 97 -8.39 -12.11 -0.10
C PRO A 97 -7.71 -12.02 -1.47
N CYS A 98 -7.00 -10.93 -1.71
CA CYS A 98 -6.08 -10.80 -2.84
C CYS A 98 -5.01 -9.76 -2.54
N VAL A 99 -3.98 -9.69 -3.39
CA VAL A 99 -2.94 -8.67 -3.30
C VAL A 99 -2.97 -7.79 -4.55
N ILE A 100 -2.91 -6.48 -4.34
CA ILE A 100 -2.90 -5.47 -5.39
C ILE A 100 -1.62 -4.65 -5.26
N VAL A 101 -0.91 -4.45 -6.36
CA VAL A 101 0.25 -3.55 -6.41
C VAL A 101 -0.09 -2.34 -7.26
N ASN A 102 0.03 -1.14 -6.69
CA ASN A 102 -0.05 0.11 -7.42
C ASN A 102 1.32 0.80 -7.43
N MET A 103 1.94 0.89 -8.60
CA MET A 103 3.12 1.73 -8.82
C MET A 103 2.66 3.10 -9.29
N VAL A 104 2.51 4.02 -8.33
CA VAL A 104 1.91 5.33 -8.56
C VAL A 104 2.74 6.19 -9.50
N ARG A 105 2.07 6.81 -10.43
CA ARG A 105 2.63 7.78 -11.39
C ARG A 105 1.88 9.10 -11.37
N GLY A 106 2.48 10.14 -11.93
CA GLY A 106 1.90 11.48 -11.95
C GLY A 106 0.60 11.58 -12.74
N GLY A 107 -0.42 12.15 -12.13
CA GLY A 107 -1.72 12.52 -12.69
C GLY A 107 -1.96 14.03 -12.56
N PRO A 108 -3.20 14.51 -12.81
CA PRO A 108 -4.41 13.78 -13.21
C PRO A 108 -4.47 13.39 -14.69
N GLY A 109 -5.47 12.61 -15.06
CA GLY A 109 -5.71 12.12 -16.41
C GLY A 109 -4.69 11.06 -16.81
N LEU A 110 -4.25 11.04 -18.07
CA LEU A 110 -3.20 10.13 -18.51
C LEU A 110 -1.87 10.44 -17.81
N GLY A 111 -1.64 11.71 -17.49
CA GLY A 111 -0.50 12.22 -16.71
C GLY A 111 0.86 11.90 -17.31
N GLY A 112 1.82 11.62 -16.42
CA GLY A 112 3.18 11.22 -16.78
C GLY A 112 3.51 9.83 -16.24
N ILE A 113 4.71 9.32 -16.56
CA ILE A 113 5.20 8.01 -16.10
C ILE A 113 6.12 8.12 -14.87
N GLN A 114 6.39 9.35 -14.45
CA GLN A 114 7.31 9.66 -13.35
C GLN A 114 6.66 9.39 -11.98
N PRO A 115 7.45 9.14 -10.93
CA PRO A 115 6.94 8.79 -9.61
C PRO A 115 6.06 9.89 -9.00
N ALA A 116 5.02 9.48 -8.29
CA ALA A 116 4.12 10.35 -7.55
C ALA A 116 3.51 9.62 -6.33
N GLN A 117 2.85 10.38 -5.46
CA GLN A 117 2.07 9.87 -4.32
C GLN A 117 0.62 10.39 -4.37
N SER A 118 0.14 10.71 -5.57
CA SER A 118 -1.18 11.34 -5.78
C SER A 118 -2.37 10.37 -5.77
N ASP A 119 -2.14 9.06 -5.54
CA ASP A 119 -3.19 8.06 -5.39
C ASP A 119 -3.50 7.73 -3.90
N TYR A 120 -2.98 8.54 -2.97
CA TYR A 120 -3.19 8.28 -1.54
C TYR A 120 -4.69 8.26 -1.21
N PHE A 121 -5.47 9.27 -1.59
CA PHE A 121 -6.91 9.31 -1.35
C PHE A 121 -7.63 8.13 -2.00
N GLN A 122 -7.34 7.84 -3.27
CA GLN A 122 -7.92 6.72 -3.98
C GLN A 122 -7.73 5.40 -3.24
N THR A 123 -6.58 5.25 -2.58
CA THR A 123 -6.19 4.01 -1.93
C THR A 123 -6.71 3.88 -0.50
N VAL A 124 -6.66 4.96 0.30
CA VAL A 124 -6.97 4.92 1.73
C VAL A 124 -8.37 5.43 2.08
N LYS A 125 -8.95 6.31 1.23
CA LYS A 125 -10.31 6.86 1.42
C LYS A 125 -11.36 6.13 0.59
N GLY A 126 -10.98 5.13 -0.20
CA GLY A 126 -11.84 4.40 -1.12
C GLY A 126 -11.96 5.06 -2.49
N GLY A 127 -11.49 4.36 -3.52
CA GLY A 127 -11.60 4.84 -4.92
C GLY A 127 -12.84 4.30 -5.64
N GLY A 128 -13.42 3.20 -5.14
CA GLY A 128 -14.71 2.66 -5.58
C GLY A 128 -15.87 3.20 -4.75
N HIS A 129 -16.95 2.43 -4.67
CA HIS A 129 -18.14 2.79 -3.91
C HIS A 129 -18.32 1.89 -2.68
N GLY A 130 -19.05 2.39 -1.69
CA GLY A 130 -19.40 1.69 -0.46
C GLY A 130 -18.39 1.94 0.68
N ASP A 131 -18.73 1.41 1.84
CA ASP A 131 -18.01 1.59 3.09
C ASP A 131 -16.93 0.52 3.24
N TYR A 132 -15.83 0.64 2.47
CA TYR A 132 -14.74 -0.33 2.54
C TYR A 132 -13.37 0.31 2.70
N HIS A 133 -12.45 -0.47 3.25
CA HIS A 133 -11.02 -0.19 3.29
C HIS A 133 -10.22 -1.42 2.86
N MET A 134 -8.98 -1.18 2.48
CA MET A 134 -7.96 -2.20 2.25
C MET A 134 -6.85 -2.05 3.27
N LEU A 135 -6.10 -3.11 3.56
CA LEU A 135 -4.82 -2.97 4.26
C LEU A 135 -3.79 -2.42 3.27
N VAL A 136 -3.25 -1.24 3.54
CA VAL A 136 -2.38 -0.53 2.60
C VAL A 136 -1.01 -0.29 3.20
N TYR A 137 0.03 -0.70 2.48
CA TYR A 137 1.42 -0.48 2.85
C TYR A 137 2.12 0.46 1.87
N GLY A 138 2.95 1.37 2.41
CA GLY A 138 3.82 2.28 1.64
C GLY A 138 5.31 1.99 1.92
N PRO A 139 5.93 1.02 1.23
CA PRO A 139 7.32 0.66 1.48
C PRO A 139 8.30 1.78 1.14
N GLY A 140 9.36 1.94 1.94
CA GLY A 140 10.41 2.95 1.76
C GLY A 140 11.70 2.40 1.15
N SER A 141 11.81 1.07 0.91
CA SER A 141 12.94 0.42 0.27
C SER A 141 12.51 -0.83 -0.47
N VAL A 142 13.37 -1.33 -1.35
CA VAL A 142 13.08 -2.59 -2.07
C VAL A 142 13.02 -3.78 -1.11
N GLN A 143 13.92 -3.83 -0.10
CA GLN A 143 13.86 -4.89 0.90
C GLN A 143 12.55 -4.86 1.68
N GLU A 144 12.10 -3.70 2.13
CA GLU A 144 10.82 -3.58 2.85
C GLU A 144 9.65 -3.98 1.96
N ALA A 145 9.70 -3.65 0.66
CA ALA A 145 8.67 -4.10 -0.28
C ALA A 145 8.65 -5.62 -0.45
N VAL A 146 9.82 -6.28 -0.45
CA VAL A 146 9.95 -7.75 -0.43
C VAL A 146 9.32 -8.34 0.83
N ASP A 147 9.70 -7.82 2.00
CA ASP A 147 9.22 -8.33 3.29
C ASP A 147 7.70 -8.18 3.43
N ILE A 148 7.16 -7.02 3.05
CA ILE A 148 5.71 -6.75 3.04
C ILE A 148 5.00 -7.67 2.05
N MET A 149 5.49 -7.79 0.80
CA MET A 149 4.86 -8.63 -0.21
C MET A 149 4.84 -10.10 0.19
N TYR A 150 5.91 -10.59 0.81
CA TYR A 150 6.00 -11.96 1.28
C TYR A 150 4.90 -12.31 2.29
N ASP A 151 4.53 -11.37 3.17
CA ASP A 151 3.50 -11.54 4.18
C ASP A 151 2.10 -11.14 3.70
N ALA A 152 2.00 -10.40 2.60
CA ALA A 152 0.75 -9.77 2.14
C ALA A 152 -0.38 -10.79 1.91
N PHE A 153 -0.06 -11.99 1.37
CA PHE A 153 -1.07 -13.02 1.13
C PHE A 153 -1.60 -13.64 2.42
N ASP A 154 -0.74 -13.81 3.44
CA ASP A 154 -1.17 -14.31 4.75
C ASP A 154 -2.10 -13.30 5.41
N LYS A 155 -1.77 -12.00 5.33
CA LYS A 155 -2.63 -10.92 5.84
C LYS A 155 -3.95 -10.83 5.08
N ALA A 156 -3.92 -10.97 3.76
CA ALA A 156 -5.14 -11.02 2.97
C ALA A 156 -6.03 -12.20 3.39
N ASP A 157 -5.45 -13.39 3.58
CA ASP A 157 -6.16 -14.59 4.02
C ASP A 157 -6.70 -14.45 5.45
N GLU A 158 -5.87 -13.94 6.40
CA GLU A 158 -6.24 -13.74 7.80
C GLU A 158 -7.44 -12.80 7.95
N TYR A 159 -7.39 -11.66 7.27
CA TYR A 159 -8.41 -10.63 7.38
C TYR A 159 -9.51 -10.74 6.31
N ARG A 160 -9.43 -11.69 5.37
CA ARG A 160 -10.37 -11.86 4.26
C ARG A 160 -10.67 -10.53 3.56
N MET A 161 -9.62 -9.86 3.11
CA MET A 161 -9.71 -8.55 2.45
C MET A 161 -8.53 -8.34 1.50
N PRO A 162 -8.65 -7.40 0.55
CA PRO A 162 -7.51 -7.00 -0.27
C PRO A 162 -6.41 -6.36 0.56
N VAL A 163 -5.15 -6.68 0.22
CA VAL A 163 -3.96 -5.97 0.68
C VAL A 163 -3.37 -5.21 -0.50
N MET A 164 -3.07 -3.92 -0.33
CA MET A 164 -2.44 -3.13 -1.37
C MET A 164 -1.03 -2.71 -0.98
N ILE A 165 -0.09 -2.87 -1.90
CA ILE A 165 1.24 -2.27 -1.84
C ILE A 165 1.22 -1.03 -2.72
N LEU A 166 1.34 0.13 -2.09
CA LEU A 166 1.38 1.44 -2.72
C LEU A 166 2.83 1.89 -2.84
N GLY A 167 3.46 1.55 -3.95
CA GLY A 167 4.79 2.03 -4.32
C GLY A 167 4.70 3.21 -5.28
N ASP A 168 5.85 3.67 -5.71
CA ASP A 168 5.98 4.64 -6.79
C ASP A 168 7.00 4.16 -7.84
N GLY A 169 7.07 4.86 -8.96
CA GLY A 169 7.97 4.49 -10.05
C GLY A 169 9.45 4.46 -9.64
N MET A 170 9.86 5.17 -8.58
CA MET A 170 11.24 5.13 -8.10
C MET A 170 11.52 3.81 -7.37
N ILE A 171 10.67 3.40 -6.43
CA ILE A 171 10.79 2.10 -5.75
C ILE A 171 10.78 0.95 -6.77
N GLY A 172 9.90 1.03 -7.78
CA GLY A 172 9.80 -0.01 -8.80
C GLY A 172 11.05 -0.15 -9.68
N GLN A 173 11.73 0.94 -9.98
CA GLN A 173 12.85 0.97 -10.95
C GLN A 173 14.24 0.94 -10.31
N ILE A 174 14.38 1.34 -9.05
CA ILE A 174 15.67 1.31 -8.36
C ILE A 174 16.16 -0.12 -8.17
N MET A 175 17.48 -0.30 -8.29
CA MET A 175 18.13 -1.59 -8.01
C MET A 175 18.75 -1.57 -6.62
N GLU A 176 18.41 -2.53 -5.80
CA GLU A 176 18.97 -2.74 -4.47
C GLU A 176 19.38 -4.19 -4.25
N ALA A 177 20.31 -4.40 -3.32
CA ALA A 177 20.70 -5.73 -2.88
C ALA A 177 19.70 -6.22 -1.85
N VAL A 178 18.86 -7.20 -2.21
CA VAL A 178 17.80 -7.76 -1.38
C VAL A 178 18.09 -9.18 -0.93
N GLU A 179 17.63 -9.52 0.24
CA GLU A 179 17.56 -10.89 0.75
C GLU A 179 16.15 -11.44 0.50
N LEU A 180 16.07 -12.51 -0.27
CA LEU A 180 14.81 -13.16 -0.55
C LEU A 180 14.57 -14.28 0.50
N PRO A 181 13.36 -14.37 1.07
CA PRO A 181 12.99 -15.46 1.98
C PRO A 181 12.86 -16.80 1.23
N GLU A 182 12.74 -17.88 1.97
CA GLU A 182 12.38 -19.19 1.41
C GLU A 182 10.91 -19.19 0.94
N MET A 183 10.63 -20.00 -0.08
CA MET A 183 9.26 -20.14 -0.59
C MET A 183 8.38 -20.83 0.46
N LYS A 184 7.23 -20.22 0.75
CA LYS A 184 6.22 -20.83 1.62
C LYS A 184 5.69 -22.12 1.00
N ASP A 185 5.57 -23.16 1.80
CA ASP A 185 4.98 -24.43 1.37
C ASP A 185 3.45 -24.27 1.24
N PRO A 186 2.86 -24.47 0.05
CA PRO A 186 1.41 -24.40 -0.14
C PRO A 186 0.60 -25.31 0.78
N ALA A 187 1.18 -26.43 1.25
CA ALA A 187 0.52 -27.34 2.18
C ALA A 187 0.26 -26.70 3.57
N THR A 188 0.97 -25.61 3.90
CA THR A 188 0.80 -24.87 5.16
C THR A 188 -0.27 -23.80 5.11
N PHE A 189 -0.83 -23.50 3.92
CA PHE A 189 -1.81 -22.43 3.79
C PHE A 189 -3.14 -22.80 4.45
N PRO A 190 -3.83 -21.82 5.05
CA PRO A 190 -5.10 -22.07 5.71
C PRO A 190 -6.13 -22.56 4.69
N LYS A 191 -6.89 -23.60 5.08
CA LYS A 191 -8.00 -24.06 4.27
C LYS A 191 -9.12 -23.03 4.24
N LYS A 192 -9.57 -22.70 3.05
CA LYS A 192 -10.62 -21.70 2.80
C LYS A 192 -11.98 -22.37 2.68
N GLU A 193 -12.64 -22.62 3.80
CA GLU A 193 -13.91 -23.35 3.85
C GLU A 193 -15.05 -22.64 3.07
N TRP A 194 -14.91 -21.34 2.85
CA TRP A 194 -15.84 -20.51 2.10
C TRP A 194 -15.63 -20.55 0.58
N ALA A 195 -14.48 -21.04 0.10
CA ALA A 195 -14.10 -20.97 -1.31
C ALA A 195 -14.99 -21.84 -2.20
N THR A 196 -15.31 -21.34 -3.40
CA THR A 196 -16.09 -22.03 -4.43
C THR A 196 -15.16 -22.90 -5.30
N ASP A 197 -14.48 -23.84 -4.69
CA ASP A 197 -13.44 -24.70 -5.28
C ASP A 197 -13.98 -25.96 -5.99
N GLY A 198 -15.30 -26.08 -6.12
CA GLY A 198 -15.95 -27.24 -6.71
C GLY A 198 -16.10 -28.44 -5.75
N THR A 199 -15.56 -28.35 -4.54
CA THR A 199 -15.78 -29.38 -3.51
C THR A 199 -17.13 -29.18 -2.81
N GLY A 200 -17.68 -30.24 -2.23
CA GLY A 200 -18.96 -30.17 -1.50
C GLY A 200 -20.20 -30.10 -2.40
N ILE A 201 -20.11 -30.45 -3.68
CA ILE A 201 -21.28 -30.60 -4.55
C ILE A 201 -22.24 -31.62 -3.92
N GLY A 202 -23.47 -31.13 -3.60
CA GLY A 202 -24.52 -31.96 -2.98
C GLY A 202 -24.56 -31.94 -1.45
N ALA A 203 -23.56 -31.30 -0.75
CA ALA A 203 -23.55 -31.15 0.71
C ALA A 203 -23.92 -29.72 1.14
N ASN A 204 -22.96 -28.81 1.20
CA ASN A 204 -23.18 -27.43 1.61
C ASN A 204 -22.81 -26.48 0.45
N ARG A 205 -23.80 -25.77 -0.06
CA ARG A 205 -23.59 -24.77 -1.10
C ARG A 205 -22.79 -23.59 -0.52
N ARG A 206 -21.65 -23.30 -1.14
CA ARG A 206 -20.86 -22.11 -0.83
C ARG A 206 -21.28 -20.98 -1.76
N ILE A 207 -21.43 -19.80 -1.20
CA ILE A 207 -21.85 -18.61 -1.93
C ILE A 207 -20.81 -17.52 -1.69
N VAL A 208 -20.22 -17.02 -2.77
CA VAL A 208 -19.36 -15.83 -2.79
C VAL A 208 -20.08 -14.77 -3.61
N ASN A 209 -20.45 -13.68 -2.97
CA ASN A 209 -21.24 -12.64 -3.59
C ASN A 209 -21.07 -11.32 -2.84
N SER A 210 -21.33 -10.19 -3.50
CA SER A 210 -21.39 -8.85 -2.91
C SER A 210 -22.74 -8.16 -3.10
N LEU A 211 -23.75 -8.89 -3.60
CA LEU A 211 -25.09 -8.37 -3.77
C LEU A 211 -25.95 -8.71 -2.55
N TYR A 212 -26.42 -7.70 -1.85
CA TYR A 212 -27.34 -7.78 -0.72
C TYR A 212 -28.49 -6.82 -0.98
N ILE A 213 -29.68 -7.37 -1.33
CA ILE A 213 -30.86 -6.58 -1.71
C ILE A 213 -31.56 -6.02 -0.48
N GLU A 214 -31.60 -6.81 0.60
CA GLU A 214 -32.23 -6.40 1.85
C GLU A 214 -31.33 -5.42 2.62
N PRO A 215 -31.79 -4.20 2.93
CA PRO A 215 -30.97 -3.17 3.59
C PRO A 215 -30.35 -3.62 4.91
N ASP A 216 -31.13 -4.28 5.76
CA ASP A 216 -30.67 -4.76 7.08
C ASP A 216 -29.53 -5.79 6.95
N VAL A 217 -29.54 -6.60 5.88
CA VAL A 217 -28.48 -7.59 5.61
C VAL A 217 -27.21 -6.87 5.16
N LEU A 218 -27.32 -5.88 4.29
CA LEU A 218 -26.15 -5.09 3.85
C LEU A 218 -25.56 -4.28 5.01
N GLU A 219 -26.40 -3.67 5.85
CA GLU A 219 -25.95 -2.96 7.04
C GLU A 219 -25.17 -3.88 7.99
N ALA A 220 -25.66 -5.09 8.24
CA ALA A 220 -24.96 -6.07 9.07
C ALA A 220 -23.60 -6.50 8.47
N VAL A 221 -23.50 -6.57 7.13
CA VAL A 221 -22.20 -6.80 6.45
C VAL A 221 -21.23 -5.64 6.69
N ASN A 222 -21.68 -4.40 6.55
CA ASN A 222 -20.85 -3.22 6.78
C ASN A 222 -20.36 -3.15 8.23
N HIS A 223 -21.21 -3.40 9.22
CA HIS A 223 -20.79 -3.47 10.63
C HIS A 223 -19.70 -4.52 10.84
N ARG A 224 -19.87 -5.73 10.28
CA ARG A 224 -18.86 -6.80 10.38
C ARG A 224 -17.52 -6.39 9.71
N LEU A 225 -17.57 -5.69 8.59
CA LEU A 225 -16.36 -5.17 7.94
C LEU A 225 -15.65 -4.13 8.84
N PHE A 226 -16.40 -3.21 9.45
CA PHE A 226 -15.83 -2.18 10.31
C PHE A 226 -15.28 -2.74 11.63
N ASP A 227 -15.88 -3.76 12.22
CA ASP A 227 -15.31 -4.51 13.36
C ASP A 227 -13.94 -5.12 12.99
N ARG A 228 -13.84 -5.65 11.77
CA ARG A 228 -12.57 -6.17 11.23
C ARG A 228 -11.55 -5.05 11.05
N TYR A 229 -11.93 -3.89 10.51
CA TYR A 229 -11.04 -2.74 10.35
C TYR A 229 -10.56 -2.19 11.69
N ALA A 230 -11.41 -2.19 12.71
CA ALA A 230 -11.00 -1.83 14.08
C ALA A 230 -9.92 -2.79 14.61
N THR A 231 -10.14 -4.11 14.43
CA THR A 231 -9.14 -5.13 14.79
C THR A 231 -7.83 -4.96 14.02
N LEU A 232 -7.93 -4.66 12.72
CA LEU A 232 -6.78 -4.40 11.85
C LEU A 232 -5.99 -3.18 12.35
N ALA A 233 -6.68 -2.10 12.72
CA ALA A 233 -6.06 -0.88 13.22
C ALA A 233 -5.28 -1.11 14.52
N GLU A 234 -5.71 -2.02 15.36
CA GLU A 234 -5.01 -2.38 16.60
C GLU A 234 -3.77 -3.24 16.35
N LYS A 235 -3.86 -4.19 15.42
CA LYS A 235 -2.83 -5.23 15.23
C LYS A 235 -1.82 -4.90 14.15
N GLU A 236 -2.22 -4.22 13.08
CA GLU A 236 -1.42 -4.08 11.86
C GLU A 236 -0.88 -2.66 11.65
N THR A 237 -1.20 -1.69 12.51
CA THR A 237 -0.63 -0.34 12.38
C THR A 237 0.89 -0.40 12.55
N ARG A 238 1.62 -0.04 11.48
CA ARG A 238 3.10 -0.02 11.46
C ARG A 238 3.61 1.36 11.10
N TYR A 239 4.62 1.80 11.82
CA TYR A 239 5.31 3.06 11.57
C TYR A 239 6.76 3.00 12.06
N GLU A 240 7.56 3.94 11.61
CA GLU A 240 8.90 4.18 12.13
C GLU A 240 8.95 5.57 12.75
N ALA A 241 9.47 5.66 13.97
CA ALA A 241 9.81 6.91 14.62
C ALA A 241 11.32 7.14 14.46
N TYR A 242 11.70 8.26 13.85
CA TYR A 242 13.09 8.59 13.59
C TYR A 242 13.47 9.92 14.23
N LYS A 243 14.31 9.89 15.25
CA LYS A 243 14.83 11.05 15.98
C LYS A 243 13.73 12.01 16.49
N VAL A 244 12.64 11.47 17.04
CA VAL A 244 11.49 12.24 17.51
C VAL A 244 11.57 12.64 18.97
N GLU A 245 12.51 12.09 19.76
CA GLU A 245 12.56 12.19 21.20
C GLU A 245 12.81 13.64 21.69
N ASP A 246 13.57 14.40 20.93
CA ASP A 246 13.91 15.81 21.21
C ASP A 246 13.52 16.75 20.06
N ALA A 247 12.67 16.26 19.13
CA ALA A 247 12.32 17.00 17.93
C ALA A 247 11.44 18.20 18.26
N GLU A 248 11.76 19.35 17.68
CA GLU A 248 10.94 20.55 17.67
C GLU A 248 10.04 20.60 16.43
N ILE A 249 10.52 20.05 15.31
CA ILE A 249 9.79 19.89 14.06
C ILE A 249 9.69 18.39 13.73
N VAL A 250 8.49 17.91 13.43
CA VAL A 250 8.26 16.50 13.08
C VAL A 250 7.74 16.39 11.65
N ILE A 251 8.53 15.78 10.79
CA ILE A 251 8.10 15.44 9.43
C ILE A 251 7.19 14.22 9.48
N VAL A 252 6.14 14.20 8.67
CA VAL A 252 5.39 12.98 8.34
C VAL A 252 5.52 12.74 6.85
N ALA A 253 6.10 11.59 6.48
CA ALA A 253 6.34 11.20 5.10
C ALA A 253 6.36 9.67 4.98
N TYR A 254 5.98 9.12 3.82
CA TYR A 254 6.01 7.68 3.56
C TYR A 254 6.77 7.34 2.27
N GLY A 255 7.03 6.05 2.06
CA GLY A 255 7.62 5.55 0.82
C GLY A 255 8.99 6.20 0.50
N THR A 256 9.20 6.48 -0.76
CA THR A 256 10.42 7.15 -1.26
C THR A 256 10.67 8.51 -0.60
N VAL A 257 9.62 9.29 -0.35
CA VAL A 257 9.76 10.62 0.28
C VAL A 257 10.32 10.52 1.69
N ALA A 258 9.91 9.54 2.47
CA ALA A 258 10.47 9.32 3.81
C ALA A 258 11.96 9.02 3.77
N ARG A 259 12.42 8.32 2.75
CA ARG A 259 13.85 8.05 2.52
C ARG A 259 14.64 9.34 2.24
N ILE A 260 14.08 10.23 1.42
CA ILE A 260 14.65 11.55 1.14
C ILE A 260 14.68 12.39 2.41
N CYS A 261 13.58 12.40 3.17
CA CYS A 261 13.47 13.16 4.43
C CYS A 261 14.46 12.69 5.49
N LYS A 262 14.80 11.40 5.57
CA LYS A 262 15.86 10.92 6.50
C LYS A 262 17.21 11.60 6.23
N SER A 263 17.59 11.73 4.96
CA SER A 263 18.82 12.43 4.58
C SER A 263 18.74 13.92 4.94
N ALA A 264 17.63 14.58 4.63
CA ALA A 264 17.39 15.97 5.00
C ALA A 264 17.46 16.21 6.53
N ILE A 265 16.86 15.31 7.32
CA ILE A 265 16.91 15.36 8.79
C ILE A 265 18.35 15.28 9.30
N ASN A 266 19.18 14.39 8.75
CA ASN A 266 20.57 14.30 9.15
C ASN A 266 21.34 15.60 8.84
N MET A 267 21.16 16.17 7.64
CA MET A 267 21.75 17.46 7.26
C MET A 267 21.30 18.62 8.16
N LEU A 268 20.02 18.64 8.55
CA LEU A 268 19.47 19.65 9.45
C LEU A 268 20.03 19.49 10.86
N ARG A 269 20.10 18.27 11.38
CA ARG A 269 20.65 17.99 12.70
C ARG A 269 22.14 18.34 12.83
N ASP A 270 22.91 18.13 11.76
CA ASP A 270 24.32 18.55 11.69
C ASP A 270 24.46 20.08 11.78
N LYS A 271 23.41 20.83 11.41
CA LYS A 271 23.30 22.29 11.56
C LYS A 271 22.64 22.74 12.87
N GLY A 272 22.30 21.82 13.77
CA GLY A 272 21.72 22.11 15.09
C GLY A 272 20.19 22.19 15.12
N TYR A 273 19.47 21.96 14.02
CA TYR A 273 18.01 21.91 14.00
C TYR A 273 17.50 20.59 14.57
N LYS A 274 16.54 20.63 15.48
CA LYS A 274 15.94 19.44 16.11
C LYS A 274 14.74 18.95 15.30
N VAL A 275 15.02 18.24 14.20
CA VAL A 275 14.03 17.68 13.30
C VAL A 275 13.97 16.17 13.48
N GLY A 276 12.75 15.63 13.55
CA GLY A 276 12.47 14.20 13.56
C GLY A 276 11.43 13.82 12.51
N MET A 277 11.09 12.53 12.42
CA MET A 277 10.07 12.05 11.49
C MET A 277 9.27 10.91 12.07
N ILE A 278 7.97 10.90 11.80
CA ILE A 278 7.13 9.70 11.85
C ILE A 278 6.90 9.26 10.40
N ARG A 279 7.29 8.04 10.09
CA ARG A 279 7.07 7.42 8.79
C ARG A 279 5.97 6.37 8.90
N PRO A 280 4.76 6.63 8.38
CA PRO A 280 3.79 5.56 8.17
C PRO A 280 4.37 4.46 7.28
N ILE A 281 4.28 3.20 7.72
CA ILE A 281 4.54 2.00 6.90
C ILE A 281 3.20 1.46 6.42
N THR A 282 2.20 1.39 7.31
CA THR A 282 0.81 1.25 6.91
C THR A 282 0.21 2.63 6.65
N LEU A 283 -0.47 2.77 5.51
CA LEU A 283 -1.22 3.98 5.17
C LEU A 283 -2.70 3.83 5.54
N PHE A 284 -3.19 2.61 5.52
CA PHE A 284 -4.39 2.20 6.23
C PHE A 284 -4.12 0.83 6.87
N PRO A 285 -4.28 0.70 8.18
CA PRO A 285 -4.61 1.76 9.15
C PRO A 285 -3.48 2.80 9.31
N PHE A 286 -3.86 4.06 9.46
CA PHE A 286 -2.92 5.17 9.65
C PHE A 286 -2.42 5.21 11.11
N PRO A 287 -1.15 5.56 11.39
CA PRO A 287 -0.57 5.54 12.73
C PRO A 287 -0.99 6.74 13.59
N THR A 288 -2.29 6.99 13.70
CA THR A 288 -2.89 8.13 14.40
C THR A 288 -2.41 8.24 15.85
N LYS A 289 -2.42 7.12 16.60
CA LYS A 289 -2.01 7.11 18.01
C LYS A 289 -0.54 7.51 18.19
N ALA A 290 0.33 7.11 17.29
CA ALA A 290 1.75 7.46 17.34
C ALA A 290 1.97 8.96 17.08
N ILE A 291 1.30 9.51 16.06
CA ILE A 291 1.37 10.94 15.75
C ILE A 291 0.77 11.76 16.90
N GLU A 292 -0.36 11.35 17.45
CA GLU A 292 -1.00 12.01 18.59
C GLU A 292 -0.11 12.04 19.83
N ALA A 293 0.59 10.95 20.13
CA ALA A 293 1.52 10.85 21.23
C ALA A 293 2.68 11.84 21.07
N VAL A 294 3.25 11.95 19.87
CA VAL A 294 4.34 12.90 19.58
C VAL A 294 3.81 14.33 19.56
N ALA A 295 2.59 14.58 19.08
CA ALA A 295 1.96 15.90 19.10
C ALA A 295 1.69 16.40 20.54
N SER A 296 1.61 15.50 21.50
CA SER A 296 1.42 15.83 22.92
C SER A 296 2.74 16.19 23.64
N GLN A 297 3.90 16.03 23.02
CA GLN A 297 5.20 16.39 23.60
C GLN A 297 5.37 17.91 23.62
N GLU A 298 5.90 18.44 24.72
CA GLU A 298 6.09 19.89 24.89
C GLU A 298 7.16 20.45 23.94
N CYS A 299 8.21 19.67 23.63
CA CYS A 299 9.29 20.09 22.74
C CYS A 299 8.82 20.27 21.29
N VAL A 300 7.79 19.56 20.86
CA VAL A 300 7.31 19.63 19.47
C VAL A 300 6.55 20.94 19.25
N LYS A 301 6.97 21.70 18.27
CA LYS A 301 6.37 22.98 17.85
C LYS A 301 5.39 22.82 16.70
N GLU A 302 5.75 21.97 15.71
CA GLU A 302 4.93 21.76 14.51
C GLU A 302 5.17 20.42 13.84
N PHE A 303 4.22 20.06 12.94
CA PHE A 303 4.34 18.97 12.01
C PHE A 303 4.43 19.49 10.57
N ILE A 304 5.16 18.76 9.72
CA ILE A 304 5.26 19.03 8.28
C ILE A 304 4.93 17.76 7.51
N SER A 305 3.83 17.73 6.75
CA SER A 305 3.59 16.67 5.78
C SER A 305 4.43 16.92 4.54
N VAL A 306 5.22 15.92 4.13
CA VAL A 306 6.07 16.00 2.93
C VAL A 306 5.63 14.91 1.94
N GLU A 307 5.24 15.32 0.72
CA GLU A 307 4.59 14.41 -0.23
C GLU A 307 5.00 14.68 -1.70
N LEU A 308 4.94 13.63 -2.54
CA LEU A 308 4.92 13.78 -4.00
C LEU A 308 3.48 13.95 -4.52
N SER A 309 2.79 14.95 -3.98
CA SER A 309 1.40 15.29 -4.32
C SER A 309 1.13 16.78 -4.01
N MET A 310 -0.08 17.22 -4.24
CA MET A 310 -0.56 18.56 -3.82
C MET A 310 -1.15 18.58 -2.40
N GLY A 311 -0.88 17.53 -1.61
CA GLY A 311 -1.34 17.39 -0.23
C GLY A 311 -2.57 16.48 -0.11
N GLN A 312 -2.33 15.20 0.16
CA GLN A 312 -3.38 14.21 0.44
C GLN A 312 -3.20 13.59 1.83
N MET A 313 -2.03 13.05 2.14
CA MET A 313 -1.76 12.48 3.46
C MET A 313 -1.85 13.54 4.57
N ILE A 314 -1.59 14.80 4.27
CA ILE A 314 -1.70 15.90 5.23
C ILE A 314 -3.06 15.97 5.92
N GLU A 315 -4.14 15.52 5.27
CA GLU A 315 -5.47 15.48 5.91
C GLU A 315 -5.49 14.50 7.08
N ASP A 316 -4.93 13.29 6.90
CA ASP A 316 -4.81 12.32 7.98
C ASP A 316 -3.82 12.77 9.07
N VAL A 317 -2.74 13.46 8.67
CA VAL A 317 -1.81 14.07 9.63
C VAL A 317 -2.54 15.12 10.48
N LYS A 318 -3.34 16.01 9.88
CA LYS A 318 -4.14 17.00 10.61
C LYS A 318 -5.15 16.35 11.56
N LEU A 319 -5.83 15.31 11.11
CA LEU A 319 -6.75 14.55 11.96
C LEU A 319 -6.02 13.89 13.13
N ALA A 320 -4.85 13.31 12.91
CA ALA A 320 -4.05 12.65 13.95
C ALA A 320 -3.46 13.66 14.96
N VAL A 321 -2.99 14.81 14.49
CA VAL A 321 -2.49 15.90 15.35
C VAL A 321 -3.62 16.55 16.16
N ASN A 322 -4.85 16.54 15.63
CA ASN A 322 -6.08 16.98 16.28
C ASN A 322 -5.98 18.39 16.92
N GLY A 323 -5.40 19.33 16.20
CA GLY A 323 -5.26 20.72 16.63
C GLY A 323 -4.24 20.98 17.74
N LYS A 324 -3.54 19.97 18.27
CA LYS A 324 -2.54 20.13 19.33
C LYS A 324 -1.33 20.96 18.90
N LYS A 325 -0.97 20.88 17.63
CA LYS A 325 0.16 21.58 17.01
C LYS A 325 -0.21 22.05 15.60
N PRO A 326 0.41 23.11 15.08
CA PRO A 326 0.25 23.48 13.67
C PRO A 326 0.77 22.38 12.75
N VAL A 327 0.11 22.24 11.59
CA VAL A 327 0.52 21.29 10.52
C VAL A 327 0.69 22.06 9.22
N SER A 328 1.88 22.01 8.67
CA SER A 328 2.21 22.63 7.39
C SER A 328 2.52 21.58 6.32
N PHE A 329 2.71 22.04 5.09
CA PHE A 329 2.86 21.19 3.92
C PHE A 329 4.06 21.60 3.08
N TYR A 330 4.79 20.59 2.60
CA TYR A 330 5.76 20.72 1.52
C TYR A 330 5.55 19.60 0.51
N GLY A 331 5.43 19.91 -0.77
CA GLY A 331 5.21 18.89 -1.79
C GLY A 331 5.74 19.28 -3.17
N ARG A 332 6.00 18.24 -3.97
CA ARG A 332 6.29 18.33 -5.40
C ARG A 332 5.28 17.48 -6.15
N THR A 333 5.00 17.80 -7.37
CA THR A 333 4.00 17.10 -8.19
C THR A 333 4.42 17.04 -9.66
N GLY A 334 3.64 16.34 -10.49
CA GLY A 334 3.90 16.21 -11.92
C GLY A 334 5.13 15.37 -12.26
N GLY A 335 5.60 14.53 -11.34
CA GLY A 335 6.81 13.72 -11.51
C GLY A 335 8.11 14.40 -11.09
N ASN A 336 8.04 15.62 -10.58
CA ASN A 336 9.20 16.28 -9.97
C ASN A 336 9.43 15.68 -8.58
N VAL A 337 10.62 15.15 -8.35
CA VAL A 337 11.06 14.62 -7.06
C VAL A 337 11.88 15.66 -6.33
N MET A 338 11.64 15.85 -5.04
CA MET A 338 12.44 16.72 -4.19
C MET A 338 13.80 16.08 -3.85
N SER A 339 14.82 16.89 -3.68
CA SER A 339 16.09 16.47 -3.10
C SER A 339 16.07 16.61 -1.56
N PRO A 340 17.01 15.99 -0.84
CA PRO A 340 17.18 16.24 0.60
C PRO A 340 17.46 17.72 0.90
N GLU A 341 18.19 18.40 0.02
CA GLU A 341 18.52 19.82 0.12
C GLU A 341 17.25 20.68 0.01
N ASP A 342 16.35 20.40 -0.94
CA ASP A 342 15.09 21.12 -1.11
C ASP A 342 14.25 21.07 0.19
N VAL A 343 14.15 19.89 0.82
CA VAL A 343 13.43 19.71 2.10
C VAL A 343 14.11 20.48 3.22
N ALA A 344 15.45 20.42 3.29
CA ALA A 344 16.20 21.12 4.33
C ALA A 344 16.08 22.64 4.19
N GLU A 345 16.20 23.18 2.97
CA GLU A 345 16.05 24.61 2.68
C GLU A 345 14.65 25.13 3.02
N PHE A 346 13.61 24.34 2.70
CA PHE A 346 12.22 24.70 3.08
C PHE A 346 12.09 24.85 4.60
N ILE A 347 12.64 23.92 5.38
CA ILE A 347 12.55 23.96 6.85
C ILE A 347 13.37 25.15 7.41
N ILE A 348 14.60 25.37 6.93
CA ILE A 348 15.43 26.51 7.35
C ILE A 348 14.76 27.85 7.04
N ALA A 349 14.20 28.00 5.85
CA ALA A 349 13.49 29.23 5.45
C ALA A 349 12.27 29.50 6.29
N LYS A 350 11.65 28.46 6.83
CA LYS A 350 10.48 28.57 7.69
C LYS A 350 10.84 28.96 9.13
N GLU A 351 11.89 28.38 9.68
CA GLU A 351 12.40 28.73 11.03
C GLU A 351 12.95 30.17 11.13
N ASN A 352 13.39 30.74 10.01
CA ASN A 352 13.92 32.09 9.96
C ASN A 352 12.83 33.18 9.76
N LYS A 353 11.56 32.81 9.68
CA LYS A 353 10.41 33.75 9.58
C LYS A 353 9.73 33.94 10.92
#